data_c2dd2ed783b2811160bf379298933a2e
#
_entry.id   c2dd2ed783b2811160bf379298933a2e
#
_cell.length_a   1.000
_cell.length_b   1.000
_cell.length_c   1.000
_cell.angle_alpha   90.00
_cell.angle_beta   90.00
_cell.angle_gamma   90.00
#
_symmetry.space_group_name_H-M   'P 1'
#
loop_
_entity.id
_entity.type
_entity.pdbx_description
1 polymer ?
#
loop_
_entity_poly.entity_id
_entity_poly.type
_entity_poly.pdbx_seq_one_letter_code
_entity_poly.pdbx_strand_id
1 'polypeptide(L)'
;LVYTWADLNESLFSALKVERNVMFIILSLIIIVAAFNIISGLTILVKNKTRDIGILKSIGVTSKSIKKIFFLVGFFIGTSATFFGIFIGTLFSYYIESIREFISKTFDISLFPEEIYFLNSLPSEINPNSIILIAVCSIITTIIVSIYPAAKASSLDTVKTLKYE
;
A
#
# COMPACT_ATOMS: atom_id res chain seq x y z
N LEU A 1 25.56 -21.39 -35.03
CA LEU A 1 24.63 -20.53 -34.30
C LEU A 1 23.81 -21.41 -33.37
N VAL A 2 24.04 -21.30 -32.08
CA VAL A 2 23.26 -22.02 -31.05
C VAL A 2 22.13 -21.12 -30.64
N TYR A 3 20.91 -21.42 -31.10
CA TYR A 3 19.71 -20.74 -30.64
C TYR A 3 19.30 -21.34 -29.30
N THR A 4 19.08 -20.48 -28.29
CA THR A 4 18.50 -20.91 -27.04
C THR A 4 16.99 -21.08 -27.20
N TRP A 5 16.35 -21.86 -26.33
CA TRP A 5 14.89 -22.00 -26.31
C TRP A 5 14.17 -20.65 -26.17
N ALA A 6 14.80 -19.72 -25.46
CA ALA A 6 14.31 -18.35 -25.30
C ALA A 6 14.30 -17.58 -26.63
N ASP A 7 15.30 -17.77 -27.50
CA ASP A 7 15.38 -17.11 -28.80
C ASP A 7 14.29 -17.63 -29.76
N LEU A 8 13.93 -18.91 -29.64
CA LEU A 8 12.85 -19.53 -30.42
C LEU A 8 11.46 -19.05 -30.01
N ASN A 9 11.30 -18.57 -28.78
CA ASN A 9 10.03 -18.10 -28.22
C ASN A 9 10.07 -16.60 -27.83
N GLU A 10 10.81 -15.79 -28.59
CA GLU A 10 11.01 -14.36 -28.31
C GLU A 10 9.70 -13.58 -28.12
N SER A 11 8.69 -13.91 -28.89
CA SER A 11 7.34 -13.29 -28.78
C SER A 11 6.68 -13.59 -27.43
N LEU A 12 6.80 -14.81 -26.92
CA LEU A 12 6.28 -15.23 -25.62
C LEU A 12 7.01 -14.48 -24.48
N PHE A 13 8.34 -14.45 -24.53
CA PHE A 13 9.14 -13.76 -23.53
C PHE A 13 8.91 -12.25 -23.53
N SER A 14 8.70 -11.65 -24.72
CA SER A 14 8.35 -10.25 -24.88
C SER A 14 6.97 -9.97 -24.27
N ALA A 15 5.98 -10.82 -24.48
CA ALA A 15 4.65 -10.69 -23.88
C ALA A 15 4.70 -10.76 -22.35
N LEU A 16 5.44 -11.73 -21.77
CA LEU A 16 5.63 -11.84 -20.33
C LEU A 16 6.36 -10.64 -19.73
N LYS A 17 7.31 -10.05 -20.46
CA LYS A 17 8.01 -8.84 -20.02
C LYS A 17 7.08 -7.63 -20.02
N VAL A 18 6.23 -7.49 -21.02
CA VAL A 18 5.22 -6.43 -21.07
C VAL A 18 4.22 -6.60 -19.93
N GLU A 19 3.72 -7.82 -19.70
CA GLU A 19 2.81 -8.12 -18.57
C GLU A 19 3.42 -7.71 -17.23
N ARG A 20 4.67 -8.10 -16.95
CA ARG A 20 5.39 -7.69 -15.73
C ARG A 20 5.49 -6.18 -15.59
N ASN A 21 5.80 -5.46 -16.66
CA ASN A 21 5.90 -4.01 -16.65
C ASN A 21 4.54 -3.35 -16.36
N VAL A 22 3.48 -3.84 -16.97
CA VAL A 22 2.10 -3.36 -16.72
C VAL A 22 1.71 -3.59 -15.26
N MET A 23 1.97 -4.79 -14.72
CA MET A 23 1.71 -5.08 -13.31
C MET A 23 2.49 -4.15 -12.37
N PHE A 24 3.76 -3.86 -12.68
CA PHE A 24 4.56 -2.92 -11.92
C PHE A 24 3.98 -1.50 -11.93
N ILE A 25 3.50 -1.03 -13.08
CA ILE A 25 2.84 0.28 -13.20
C ILE A 25 1.57 0.32 -12.35
N ILE A 26 0.73 -0.72 -12.44
CA ILE A 26 -0.51 -0.82 -11.64
C ILE A 26 -0.21 -0.79 -10.14
N LEU A 27 0.75 -1.58 -9.68
CA LEU A 27 1.17 -1.60 -8.27
C LEU A 27 1.70 -0.24 -7.83
N SER A 28 2.48 0.45 -8.67
CA SER A 28 2.98 1.80 -8.38
C SER A 28 1.85 2.81 -8.23
N LEU A 29 0.82 2.74 -9.09
CA LEU A 29 -0.37 3.60 -8.99
C LEU A 29 -1.15 3.35 -7.70
N ILE A 30 -1.31 2.09 -7.30
CA ILE A 30 -1.97 1.72 -6.04
C ILE A 30 -1.22 2.33 -4.84
N ILE A 31 0.11 2.25 -4.83
CA ILE A 31 0.94 2.85 -3.77
C ILE A 31 0.77 4.37 -3.74
N ILE A 32 0.72 5.04 -4.89
CA ILE A 32 0.49 6.48 -4.98
C ILE A 32 -0.89 6.85 -4.40
N VAL A 33 -1.94 6.12 -4.77
CA VAL A 33 -3.30 6.35 -4.23
C VAL A 33 -3.32 6.14 -2.71
N ALA A 34 -2.66 5.09 -2.21
CA ALA A 34 -2.54 4.84 -0.78
C ALA A 34 -1.80 5.99 -0.06
N ALA A 35 -0.73 6.53 -0.66
CA ALA A 35 -0.01 7.69 -0.14
C ALA A 35 -0.92 8.93 -0.02
N PHE A 36 -1.73 9.23 -1.04
CA PHE A 36 -2.69 10.33 -0.98
C PHE A 36 -3.76 10.12 0.09
N ASN A 37 -4.24 8.90 0.28
CA ASN A 37 -5.19 8.57 1.34
C ASN A 37 -4.61 8.83 2.74
N ILE A 38 -3.34 8.47 2.97
CA ILE A 38 -2.64 8.75 4.24
C ILE A 38 -2.51 10.27 4.45
N ILE A 39 -2.08 11.03 3.44
CA ILE A 39 -1.96 12.50 3.53
C ILE A 39 -3.32 13.11 3.88
N SER A 40 -4.37 12.72 3.18
CA SER A 40 -5.73 13.26 3.37
C SER A 40 -6.25 12.93 4.76
N GLY A 41 -6.16 11.67 5.19
CA GLY A 41 -6.62 11.22 6.50
C GLY A 41 -5.90 11.93 7.64
N LEU A 42 -4.56 12.02 7.59
CA LEU A 42 -3.78 12.74 8.61
C LEU A 42 -4.04 14.24 8.57
N THR A 43 -4.27 14.84 7.40
CA THR A 43 -4.60 16.27 7.29
C THR A 43 -5.94 16.57 7.92
N ILE A 44 -6.95 15.72 7.69
CA ILE A 44 -8.26 15.83 8.33
C ILE A 44 -8.13 15.66 9.85
N LEU A 45 -7.35 14.66 10.29
CA LEU A 45 -7.09 14.46 11.73
C LEU A 45 -6.47 15.70 12.36
N VAL A 46 -5.45 16.29 11.73
CA VAL A 46 -4.82 17.54 12.19
C VAL A 46 -5.85 18.66 12.27
N LYS A 47 -6.70 18.82 11.25
CA LYS A 47 -7.76 19.84 11.22
C LYS A 47 -8.75 19.65 12.36
N ASN A 48 -9.20 18.44 12.62
CA ASN A 48 -10.13 18.12 13.70
C ASN A 48 -9.51 18.33 15.08
N LYS A 49 -8.17 18.20 15.20
CA LYS A 49 -7.42 18.38 16.44
C LYS A 49 -6.79 19.77 16.59
N THR A 50 -7.16 20.70 15.73
CA THR A 50 -6.58 22.05 15.70
C THR A 50 -6.71 22.78 17.04
N ARG A 51 -7.89 22.70 17.68
CA ARG A 51 -8.16 23.31 18.99
C ARG A 51 -7.29 22.68 20.09
N ASP A 52 -7.22 21.36 20.13
CA ASP A 52 -6.41 20.62 21.10
C ASP A 52 -4.92 20.99 20.96
N ILE A 53 -4.44 21.11 19.73
CA ILE A 53 -3.07 21.55 19.40
C ILE A 53 -2.83 22.98 19.92
N GLY A 54 -3.80 23.89 19.72
CA GLY A 54 -3.75 25.26 20.22
C GLY A 54 -3.59 25.31 21.76
N ILE A 55 -4.42 24.54 22.47
CA ILE A 55 -4.36 24.41 23.93
C ILE A 55 -3.00 23.87 24.38
N LEU A 56 -2.51 22.79 23.76
CA LEU A 56 -1.21 22.22 24.09
C LEU A 56 -0.06 23.22 23.89
N LYS A 57 -0.12 24.03 22.85
CA LYS A 57 0.87 25.09 22.61
C LYS A 57 0.80 26.21 23.64
N SER A 58 -0.41 26.59 24.09
CA SER A 58 -0.57 27.64 25.10
C SER A 58 -0.03 27.22 26.48
N ILE A 59 -0.03 25.94 26.82
CA ILE A 59 0.59 25.41 28.05
C ILE A 59 2.08 25.08 27.88
N GLY A 60 2.70 25.43 26.72
CA GLY A 60 4.14 25.36 26.52
C GLY A 60 4.65 24.14 25.76
N VAL A 61 3.79 23.30 25.16
CA VAL A 61 4.23 22.18 24.33
C VAL A 61 4.89 22.70 23.06
N THR A 62 6.11 22.23 22.78
CA THR A 62 6.89 22.70 21.63
C THR A 62 6.33 22.19 20.30
N SER A 63 6.46 22.96 19.22
CA SER A 63 6.08 22.56 17.86
C SER A 63 6.78 21.27 17.43
N LYS A 64 8.01 21.01 17.91
CA LYS A 64 8.73 19.76 17.63
C LYS A 64 8.02 18.53 18.24
N SER A 65 7.49 18.68 19.46
CA SER A 65 6.73 17.60 20.11
C SER A 65 5.43 17.30 19.39
N ILE A 66 4.71 18.33 18.95
CA ILE A 66 3.49 18.17 18.16
C ILE A 66 3.79 17.47 16.82
N LYS A 67 4.83 17.89 16.10
CA LYS A 67 5.28 17.22 14.88
C LYS A 67 5.57 15.74 15.13
N LYS A 68 6.28 15.42 16.22
CA LYS A 68 6.63 14.03 16.58
C LYS A 68 5.37 13.19 16.84
N ILE A 69 4.37 13.73 17.54
CA ILE A 69 3.11 13.04 17.83
C ILE A 69 2.40 12.67 16.54
N PHE A 70 2.16 13.63 15.66
CA PHE A 70 1.44 13.36 14.38
C PHE A 70 2.24 12.46 13.44
N PHE A 71 3.57 12.58 13.43
CA PHE A 71 4.44 11.66 12.70
C PHE A 71 4.29 10.22 13.23
N LEU A 72 4.32 10.01 14.55
CA LEU A 72 4.13 8.71 15.17
C LEU A 72 2.75 8.13 14.86
N VAL A 73 1.70 8.94 14.91
CA VAL A 73 0.35 8.50 14.53
C VAL A 73 0.33 7.98 13.08
N GLY A 74 0.90 8.73 12.14
CA GLY A 74 1.01 8.28 10.75
C GLY A 74 1.83 7.00 10.59
N PHE A 75 2.95 6.91 11.30
CA PHE A 75 3.81 5.74 11.31
C PHE A 75 3.09 4.49 11.84
N PHE A 76 2.37 4.60 12.96
CA PHE A 76 1.62 3.48 13.52
C PHE A 76 0.47 3.04 12.60
N ILE A 77 -0.27 3.99 12.01
CA ILE A 77 -1.34 3.67 11.07
C ILE A 77 -0.77 2.91 9.86
N GLY A 78 0.28 3.42 9.24
CA GLY A 78 0.85 2.80 8.06
C GLY A 78 1.52 1.45 8.34
N THR A 79 2.21 1.31 9.47
CA THR A 79 2.81 0.02 9.87
C THR A 79 1.73 -1.02 10.15
N SER A 80 0.66 -0.66 10.87
CA SER A 80 -0.47 -1.55 11.12
C SER A 80 -1.15 -1.96 9.80
N ALA A 81 -1.41 -1.00 8.91
CA ALA A 81 -1.99 -1.27 7.59
C ALA A 81 -1.12 -2.21 6.75
N THR A 82 0.21 -2.01 6.76
CA THR A 82 1.16 -2.88 6.07
C THR A 82 1.11 -4.30 6.64
N PHE A 83 1.10 -4.45 7.96
CA PHE A 83 1.01 -5.76 8.60
C PHE A 83 -0.29 -6.50 8.23
N PHE A 84 -1.43 -5.82 8.35
CA PHE A 84 -2.71 -6.41 7.96
C PHE A 84 -2.78 -6.70 6.46
N GLY A 85 -2.21 -5.85 5.62
CA GLY A 85 -2.13 -6.05 4.17
C GLY A 85 -1.33 -7.31 3.82
N ILE A 86 -0.17 -7.51 4.44
CA ILE A 86 0.64 -8.72 4.24
C ILE A 86 -0.12 -9.95 4.72
N PHE A 87 -0.73 -9.89 5.90
CA PHE A 87 -1.48 -11.02 6.46
C PHE A 87 -2.64 -11.43 5.56
N ILE A 88 -3.48 -10.48 5.15
CA ILE A 88 -4.63 -10.75 4.27
C ILE A 88 -4.15 -11.19 2.87
N GLY A 89 -3.13 -10.51 2.31
CA GLY A 89 -2.60 -10.85 0.99
C GLY A 89 -2.00 -12.25 0.92
N THR A 90 -1.23 -12.65 1.93
CA THR A 90 -0.65 -14.00 2.00
C THR A 90 -1.73 -15.05 2.23
N LEU A 91 -2.71 -14.77 3.08
CA LEU A 91 -3.85 -15.66 3.30
C LEU A 91 -4.65 -15.86 2.00
N PHE A 92 -4.94 -14.77 1.29
CA PHE A 92 -5.65 -14.83 0.00
C PHE A 92 -4.84 -15.61 -1.05
N SER A 93 -3.54 -15.37 -1.15
CA SER A 93 -2.67 -16.10 -2.08
C SER A 93 -2.60 -17.59 -1.77
N TYR A 94 -2.60 -17.97 -0.49
CA TYR A 94 -2.60 -19.37 -0.07
C TYR A 94 -3.92 -20.10 -0.43
N TYR A 95 -5.05 -19.44 -0.28
CA TYR A 95 -6.35 -20.00 -0.56
C TYR A 95 -6.88 -19.74 -1.99
N ILE A 96 -6.09 -19.14 -2.86
CA ILE A 96 -6.55 -18.72 -4.20
C ILE A 96 -7.11 -19.89 -5.03
N GLU A 97 -6.49 -21.05 -4.94
CA GLU A 97 -6.94 -22.26 -5.64
C GLU A 97 -8.29 -22.77 -5.10
N SER A 98 -8.45 -22.81 -3.79
CA SER A 98 -9.73 -23.20 -3.15
C SER A 98 -10.85 -22.21 -3.50
N ILE A 99 -10.53 -20.92 -3.56
CA ILE A 99 -11.47 -19.88 -3.96
C ILE A 99 -11.88 -20.07 -5.43
N ARG A 100 -10.91 -20.33 -6.32
CA ARG A 100 -11.15 -20.61 -7.73
C ARG A 100 -12.10 -21.81 -7.90
N GLU A 101 -11.80 -22.92 -7.24
CA GLU A 101 -12.66 -24.13 -7.28
C GLU A 101 -14.07 -23.86 -6.77
N PHE A 102 -14.20 -23.13 -5.67
CA PHE A 102 -15.50 -22.78 -5.11
C PHE A 102 -16.33 -21.95 -6.08
N ILE A 103 -15.74 -20.93 -6.71
CA ILE A 103 -16.41 -20.08 -7.69
C ILE A 103 -16.78 -20.90 -8.93
N SER A 104 -15.85 -21.72 -9.44
CA SER A 104 -16.08 -22.55 -10.61
C SER A 104 -17.24 -23.54 -10.39
N LYS A 105 -17.30 -24.18 -9.22
CA LYS A 105 -18.39 -25.12 -8.86
C LYS A 105 -19.73 -24.42 -8.62
N THR A 106 -19.71 -23.19 -8.08
CA THR A 106 -20.95 -22.48 -7.72
C THR A 106 -21.62 -21.85 -8.94
N PHE A 107 -20.83 -21.36 -9.88
CA PHE A 107 -21.34 -20.66 -11.08
C PHE A 107 -21.30 -21.51 -12.34
N ASP A 108 -20.83 -22.76 -12.26
CA ASP A 108 -20.66 -23.69 -13.40
C ASP A 108 -19.87 -23.06 -14.57
N ILE A 109 -18.89 -22.23 -14.25
CA ILE A 109 -18.05 -21.50 -15.20
C ILE A 109 -16.60 -21.97 -15.04
N SER A 110 -15.98 -22.48 -16.10
CA SER A 110 -14.54 -22.71 -16.14
C SER A 110 -13.83 -21.36 -16.28
N LEU A 111 -13.37 -20.78 -15.15
CA LEU A 111 -12.64 -19.49 -15.14
C LEU A 111 -11.35 -19.53 -15.95
N PHE A 112 -10.72 -20.69 -16.06
CA PHE A 112 -9.52 -20.93 -16.88
C PHE A 112 -9.69 -22.29 -17.57
N PRO A 113 -10.17 -22.34 -18.85
CA PRO A 113 -10.26 -23.59 -19.59
C PRO A 113 -8.86 -24.20 -19.75
N GLU A 114 -8.70 -25.43 -19.29
CA GLU A 114 -7.43 -26.19 -19.38
C GLU A 114 -6.89 -26.27 -20.82
N GLU A 115 -7.81 -26.30 -21.79
CA GLU A 115 -7.51 -26.34 -23.22
C GLU A 115 -6.78 -25.11 -23.75
N ILE A 116 -6.94 -23.95 -23.10
CA ILE A 116 -6.35 -22.67 -23.52
C ILE A 116 -5.07 -22.38 -22.76
N TYR A 117 -5.03 -22.68 -21.46
CA TYR A 117 -3.93 -22.26 -20.59
C TYR A 117 -2.94 -23.38 -20.27
N PHE A 118 -3.25 -24.63 -20.58
CA PHE A 118 -2.43 -25.81 -20.25
C PHE A 118 -2.00 -25.90 -18.78
N LEU A 119 -2.77 -25.26 -17.89
CA LEU A 119 -2.49 -25.15 -16.46
C LEU A 119 -3.60 -25.85 -15.68
N ASN A 120 -3.26 -26.93 -14.99
CA ASN A 120 -4.18 -27.66 -14.12
C ASN A 120 -4.46 -26.91 -12.80
N SER A 121 -3.61 -25.94 -12.45
CA SER A 121 -3.73 -25.13 -11.23
C SER A 121 -3.18 -23.72 -11.46
N LEU A 122 -3.67 -22.75 -10.68
CA LEU A 122 -3.09 -21.40 -10.68
C LEU A 122 -1.75 -21.43 -9.94
N PRO A 123 -0.62 -21.18 -10.62
CA PRO A 123 0.69 -21.15 -9.96
C PRO A 123 0.80 -19.87 -9.13
N SER A 124 0.40 -19.92 -7.87
CA SER A 124 0.65 -18.82 -6.94
C SER A 124 1.92 -19.13 -6.12
N GLU A 125 3.02 -18.48 -6.45
CA GLU A 125 4.25 -18.58 -5.66
C GLU A 125 4.31 -17.46 -4.62
N ILE A 126 4.31 -17.85 -3.35
CA ILE A 126 4.54 -16.93 -2.24
C ILE A 126 6.04 -16.77 -2.07
N ASN A 127 6.61 -15.70 -2.62
CA ASN A 127 8.02 -15.40 -2.49
C ASN A 127 8.27 -14.48 -1.28
N PRO A 128 8.91 -14.96 -0.19
CA PRO A 128 9.15 -14.18 1.01
C PRO A 128 9.97 -12.90 0.75
N ASN A 129 10.93 -12.96 -0.19
CA ASN A 129 11.78 -11.81 -0.52
C ASN A 129 10.95 -10.68 -1.13
N SER A 130 10.00 -11.01 -2.01
CA SER A 130 9.08 -10.02 -2.60
C SER A 130 8.18 -9.40 -1.55
N ILE A 131 7.68 -10.19 -0.59
CA ILE A 131 6.85 -9.69 0.51
C ILE A 131 7.64 -8.71 1.38
N ILE A 132 8.87 -9.05 1.75
CA ILE A 132 9.75 -8.18 2.53
C ILE A 132 10.04 -6.88 1.78
N LEU A 133 10.34 -6.97 0.48
CA LEU A 133 10.60 -5.80 -0.36
C LEU A 133 9.40 -4.85 -0.37
N ILE A 134 8.20 -5.39 -0.61
CA ILE A 134 6.95 -4.61 -0.63
C ILE A 134 6.69 -3.99 0.74
N ALA A 135 6.88 -4.75 1.83
CA ALA A 135 6.71 -4.25 3.20
C ALA A 135 7.64 -3.06 3.49
N VAL A 136 8.91 -3.19 3.13
CA VAL A 136 9.91 -2.12 3.31
C VAL A 136 9.55 -0.89 2.48
N CYS A 137 9.18 -1.06 1.21
CA CYS A 137 8.74 0.03 0.35
C CYS A 137 7.49 0.73 0.91
N SER A 138 6.51 -0.02 1.42
CA SER A 138 5.29 0.53 2.03
C SER A 138 5.61 1.34 3.29
N ILE A 139 6.46 0.85 4.16
CA ILE A 139 6.87 1.55 5.38
C ILE A 139 7.65 2.83 5.03
N ILE A 140 8.58 2.77 4.10
CA ILE A 140 9.33 3.95 3.64
C ILE A 140 8.37 5.01 3.07
N THR A 141 7.43 4.61 2.22
CA THR A 141 6.42 5.51 1.66
C THR A 141 5.58 6.14 2.78
N THR A 142 5.14 5.36 3.76
CA THR A 142 4.39 5.86 4.92
C THR A 142 5.19 6.90 5.70
N ILE A 143 6.47 6.66 5.95
CA ILE A 143 7.35 7.61 6.66
C ILE A 143 7.43 8.93 5.90
N ILE A 144 7.73 8.88 4.60
CA ILE A 144 7.88 10.09 3.76
C ILE A 144 6.57 10.88 3.72
N VAL A 145 5.47 10.20 3.49
CA VAL A 145 4.14 10.81 3.32
C VAL A 145 3.63 11.42 4.62
N SER A 146 3.93 10.82 5.78
CA SER A 146 3.51 11.31 7.10
C SER A 146 4.24 12.59 7.53
N ILE A 147 5.38 12.92 6.93
CA ILE A 147 6.14 14.14 7.28
C ILE A 147 5.34 15.42 6.96
N TYR A 148 4.64 15.45 5.83
CA TYR A 148 3.90 16.63 5.39
C TYR A 148 2.78 17.05 6.37
N PRO A 149 1.79 16.17 6.71
CA PRO A 149 0.73 16.53 7.65
C PRO A 149 1.26 16.78 9.07
N ALA A 150 2.32 16.07 9.50
CA ALA A 150 2.96 16.32 10.78
C ALA A 150 3.64 17.71 10.86
N ALA A 151 4.28 18.13 9.77
CA ALA A 151 4.84 19.48 9.69
C ALA A 151 3.75 20.54 9.70
N LYS A 152 2.64 20.31 8.99
CA LYS A 152 1.47 21.20 8.97
C LYS A 152 0.84 21.34 10.35
N ALA A 153 0.72 20.24 11.12
CA ALA A 153 0.23 20.27 12.51
C ALA A 153 1.12 21.14 13.41
N SER A 154 2.43 21.07 13.23
CA SER A 154 3.38 21.84 14.05
C SER A 154 3.42 23.32 13.72
N SER A 155 3.04 23.74 12.51
CA SER A 155 3.05 25.13 12.05
C SER A 155 1.77 25.90 12.38
N LEU A 156 0.74 25.26 12.99
CA LEU A 156 -0.49 25.93 13.38
C LEU A 156 -0.23 27.07 14.39
N ASP A 157 -0.77 28.25 14.09
CA ASP A 157 -0.65 29.45 14.93
C ASP A 157 -1.67 29.37 16.08
N THR A 158 -1.16 29.45 17.31
CA THR A 158 -1.94 29.37 18.54
C THR A 158 -3.04 30.46 18.60
N VAL A 159 -2.70 31.69 18.15
CA VAL A 159 -3.63 32.84 18.21
C VAL A 159 -4.78 32.67 17.27
N LYS A 160 -4.52 32.20 16.03
CA LYS A 160 -5.59 31.95 15.04
C LYS A 160 -6.48 30.76 15.41
N THR A 161 -5.91 29.78 16.09
CA THR A 161 -6.59 28.53 16.44
C THR A 161 -7.61 28.70 17.56
N LEU A 162 -7.39 29.66 18.47
CA LEU A 162 -8.29 29.98 19.60
C LEU A 162 -9.33 31.08 19.26
N LYS A 163 -9.14 31.80 18.16
CA LYS A 163 -10.01 32.94 17.77
C LYS A 163 -11.15 32.56 16.83
N TYR A 164 -11.19 31.34 16.32
CA TYR A 164 -12.28 30.84 15.49
C TYR A 164 -13.39 30.23 16.39
N GLU A 165 -14.21 31.07 16.95
CA GLU A 165 -15.63 30.84 17.22
C GLU A 165 -16.44 31.59 16.21
#